data_7876f19ddfa8d2eaf81e4000afead674
#
_entry.id   7876f19ddfa8d2eaf81e4000afead674
#
_cell.length_a   1.000
_cell.length_b   1.000
_cell.length_c   1.000
_cell.angle_alpha   90.00
_cell.angle_beta   90.00
_cell.angle_gamma   90.00
#
_symmetry.space_group_name_H-M   'P 1'
#
loop_
_entity.id
_entity.type
_entity.pdbx_description
1 polymer ?
#
loop_
_entity_poly.entity_id
_entity_poly.type
_entity_poly.pdbx_seq_one_letter_code
_entity_poly.pdbx_strand_id
1 'polypeptide(L)'
;MAVRVLPVCLVALLGLAASPVPRIQFTDTHLKNGLRLIVSEEHAAPMFSIVVNYNVGSRDERKGRTGFAHLFEHMMFKGSENVGPGEHPYLMFMNGGSMNGTTNKDRTMYFESLPANQLDLALFLEADRMRSLAITKANLDNQRSAVKEERRLGVDNQPYGRTFEVLDDLAYENFAYKHSTIGSMADLDAASVEDVTAFFKTYYAPNNAVIAIVGDVDAKSTIEKVRKYFEAIPSQPAPPAVDMTEPQQAEERRATLEDPLARLTRVDMAYKVPPSSSPDDDALTVMATILSGGRSGRFYEAIVREKQLATNVSAGSSESRGPGLFNVVGMMQPGKSAADLEAAIDTEIEKLKTGPIADWEIEKARTGARSGFVNSVGSSLQRAILLSQYAMFYDKPDLINTRAESIAKVTAADVQRVARRYLVKTGRTVVTTAPKAAPAKGAM
;
A
#
# COMPACT_ATOMS: atom_id res chain seq x y z
N MET A 1 4.50 20.62 -75.16
CA MET A 1 3.61 20.39 -74.02
C MET A 1 4.07 19.15 -73.29
N ALA A 2 4.72 19.32 -72.15
CA ALA A 2 5.20 18.21 -71.35
C ALA A 2 4.29 18.10 -70.07
N VAL A 3 3.55 17.01 -69.99
CA VAL A 3 2.69 16.69 -68.85
C VAL A 3 3.57 16.13 -67.75
N ARG A 4 3.68 16.89 -66.60
CA ARG A 4 4.31 16.41 -65.37
C ARG A 4 3.28 15.62 -64.58
N VAL A 5 3.49 14.32 -64.40
CA VAL A 5 2.75 13.44 -63.49
C VAL A 5 3.41 13.55 -62.12
N LEU A 6 2.70 14.10 -61.15
CA LEU A 6 3.10 14.03 -59.70
C LEU A 6 2.80 12.63 -59.14
N PRO A 7 3.75 11.98 -58.49
CA PRO A 7 3.43 10.76 -57.75
C PRO A 7 2.67 11.11 -56.46
N VAL A 8 1.45 10.55 -56.31
CA VAL A 8 0.70 10.56 -55.07
C VAL A 8 1.33 9.51 -54.15
N CYS A 9 2.06 9.95 -53.12
CA CYS A 9 2.51 9.06 -52.05
C CYS A 9 1.32 8.72 -51.14
N LEU A 10 0.82 7.49 -51.30
CA LEU A 10 -0.15 6.90 -50.37
C LEU A 10 0.57 6.57 -49.07
N VAL A 11 0.46 7.41 -48.03
CA VAL A 11 0.92 7.09 -46.67
C VAL A 11 -0.08 6.12 -46.08
N ALA A 12 0.27 4.83 -46.06
CA ALA A 12 -0.46 3.82 -45.31
C ALA A 12 -0.27 4.11 -43.82
N LEU A 13 -1.30 4.63 -43.16
CA LEU A 13 -1.41 4.66 -41.71
C LEU A 13 -1.56 3.21 -41.23
N LEU A 14 -0.43 2.56 -40.98
CA LEU A 14 -0.40 1.33 -40.16
C LEU A 14 -0.84 1.75 -38.76
N GLY A 15 -2.08 1.46 -38.44
CA GLY A 15 -2.58 1.53 -37.08
C GLY A 15 -1.69 0.63 -36.23
N LEU A 16 -0.86 1.23 -35.39
CA LEU A 16 -0.16 0.54 -34.28
C LEU A 16 -1.22 0.02 -33.31
N ALA A 17 -1.74 -1.18 -33.60
CA ALA A 17 -2.47 -1.93 -32.60
C ALA A 17 -1.50 -2.12 -31.42
N ALA A 18 -1.81 -1.52 -30.27
CA ALA A 18 -1.02 -1.71 -29.07
C ALA A 18 -0.92 -3.22 -28.81
N SER A 19 0.31 -3.74 -28.80
CA SER A 19 0.53 -5.17 -28.51
C SER A 19 -0.15 -5.51 -27.17
N PRO A 20 -0.87 -6.64 -27.11
CA PRO A 20 -1.48 -7.05 -25.85
C PRO A 20 -0.40 -7.19 -24.79
N VAL A 21 -0.67 -6.77 -23.56
CA VAL A 21 0.23 -6.99 -22.43
C VAL A 21 0.41 -8.50 -22.29
N PRO A 22 1.66 -9.03 -22.28
CA PRO A 22 1.88 -10.45 -22.13
C PRO A 22 1.22 -10.97 -20.85
N ARG A 23 0.47 -12.07 -20.96
CA ARG A 23 -0.17 -12.68 -19.80
C ARG A 23 0.88 -13.32 -18.90
N ILE A 24 0.88 -12.97 -17.61
CA ILE A 24 1.75 -13.55 -16.60
C ILE A 24 1.22 -14.94 -16.29
N GLN A 25 2.04 -15.95 -16.53
CA GLN A 25 1.75 -17.35 -16.21
C GLN A 25 2.23 -17.63 -14.79
N PHE A 26 1.44 -18.39 -14.04
CA PHE A 26 1.81 -18.84 -12.70
C PHE A 26 1.11 -20.15 -12.36
N THR A 27 1.71 -20.90 -11.44
CA THR A 27 1.10 -22.06 -10.78
C THR A 27 0.64 -21.63 -9.39
N ASP A 28 -0.62 -21.93 -9.04
CA ASP A 28 -1.22 -21.66 -7.73
C ASP A 28 -1.59 -22.98 -7.07
N THR A 29 -1.03 -23.28 -5.91
CA THR A 29 -1.23 -24.55 -5.21
C THR A 29 -1.26 -24.34 -3.69
N HIS A 30 -1.77 -25.36 -2.98
CA HIS A 30 -1.77 -25.38 -1.51
C HIS A 30 -0.99 -26.59 -1.02
N LEU A 31 -0.20 -26.38 0.06
CA LEU A 31 0.42 -27.46 0.80
C LEU A 31 -0.59 -28.11 1.75
N LYS A 32 -0.28 -29.28 2.28
CA LYS A 32 -1.19 -30.01 3.22
C LYS A 32 -1.45 -29.24 4.52
N ASN A 33 -0.51 -28.40 4.93
CA ASN A 33 -0.64 -27.53 6.11
C ASN A 33 -1.38 -26.21 5.84
N GLY A 34 -1.97 -26.05 4.66
CA GLY A 34 -2.76 -24.87 4.29
C GLY A 34 -1.97 -23.69 3.73
N LEU A 35 -0.64 -23.76 3.65
CA LEU A 35 0.18 -22.74 3.01
C LEU A 35 -0.16 -22.64 1.53
N ARG A 36 -0.53 -21.44 1.06
CA ARG A 36 -0.72 -21.16 -0.36
C ARG A 36 0.60 -20.79 -1.00
N LEU A 37 0.92 -21.39 -2.13
CA LEU A 37 2.15 -21.15 -2.88
C LEU A 37 1.81 -20.79 -4.33
N ILE A 38 2.37 -19.66 -4.77
CA ILE A 38 2.29 -19.20 -6.16
C ILE A 38 3.69 -19.15 -6.73
N VAL A 39 3.90 -19.78 -7.87
CA VAL A 39 5.20 -19.78 -8.58
C VAL A 39 4.99 -19.25 -9.99
N SER A 40 5.79 -18.26 -10.41
CA SER A 40 5.79 -17.70 -11.76
C SER A 40 7.20 -17.70 -12.31
N GLU A 41 7.43 -18.41 -13.41
CA GLU A 41 8.72 -18.48 -14.08
C GLU A 41 9.01 -17.21 -14.87
N GLU A 42 10.23 -16.67 -14.74
CA GLU A 42 10.72 -15.52 -15.47
C GLU A 42 12.23 -15.62 -15.64
N HIS A 43 12.68 -15.96 -16.83
CA HIS A 43 14.08 -16.30 -17.13
C HIS A 43 14.90 -15.15 -17.77
N ALA A 44 14.40 -13.90 -17.66
CA ALA A 44 15.10 -12.74 -18.24
C ALA A 44 16.40 -12.38 -17.49
N ALA A 45 16.50 -12.76 -16.22
CA ALA A 45 17.69 -12.54 -15.40
C ALA A 45 17.88 -13.76 -14.46
N PRO A 46 19.12 -14.14 -14.12
CA PRO A 46 19.40 -15.28 -13.23
C PRO A 46 19.12 -14.94 -11.75
N MET A 47 17.96 -14.39 -11.47
CA MET A 47 17.50 -13.92 -10.17
C MET A 47 16.09 -14.41 -9.91
N PHE A 48 15.73 -14.56 -8.65
CA PHE A 48 14.34 -14.73 -8.22
C PHE A 48 14.00 -13.79 -7.06
N SER A 49 12.71 -13.60 -6.84
CA SER A 49 12.18 -12.94 -5.66
C SER A 49 11.20 -13.87 -4.96
N ILE A 50 11.27 -13.92 -3.64
CA ILE A 50 10.31 -14.60 -2.77
C ILE A 50 9.61 -13.55 -1.90
N VAL A 51 8.30 -13.70 -1.77
CA VAL A 51 7.45 -12.89 -0.88
C VAL A 51 6.70 -13.84 0.03
N VAL A 52 6.81 -13.63 1.33
CA VAL A 52 5.99 -14.29 2.36
C VAL A 52 5.06 -13.25 2.95
N ASN A 53 3.79 -13.37 2.64
CA ASN A 53 2.75 -12.44 3.02
C ASN A 53 1.84 -13.07 4.08
N TYR A 54 1.84 -12.53 5.31
CA TYR A 54 0.99 -12.99 6.40
C TYR A 54 -0.27 -12.14 6.49
N ASN A 55 -1.40 -12.80 6.65
CA ASN A 55 -2.71 -12.16 6.82
C ASN A 55 -2.87 -11.63 8.26
N VAL A 56 -2.04 -10.67 8.62
CA VAL A 56 -2.03 -9.98 9.90
C VAL A 56 -1.44 -8.59 9.72
N GLY A 57 -2.12 -7.58 10.26
CA GLY A 57 -1.66 -6.19 10.28
C GLY A 57 -2.14 -5.48 11.53
N SER A 58 -2.07 -4.15 11.55
CA SER A 58 -2.48 -3.42 12.77
C SER A 58 -3.97 -3.55 13.06
N ARG A 59 -4.83 -3.87 12.08
CA ARG A 59 -6.26 -4.14 12.32
C ARG A 59 -6.53 -5.31 13.27
N ASP A 60 -5.58 -6.25 13.35
CA ASP A 60 -5.67 -7.45 14.20
C ASP A 60 -5.23 -7.17 15.65
N GLU A 61 -4.83 -5.94 15.94
CA GLU A 61 -4.37 -5.51 17.26
C GLU A 61 -5.54 -5.19 18.19
N ARG A 62 -5.27 -5.18 19.48
CA ARG A 62 -6.24 -4.82 20.52
C ARG A 62 -5.85 -3.51 21.23
N LYS A 63 -6.83 -2.84 21.82
CA LYS A 63 -6.58 -1.64 22.65
C LYS A 63 -5.54 -1.93 23.72
N GLY A 64 -4.58 -1.03 23.90
CA GLY A 64 -3.46 -1.18 24.82
C GLY A 64 -2.34 -2.08 24.30
N ARG A 65 -2.38 -2.49 23.02
CA ARG A 65 -1.38 -3.32 22.35
C ARG A 65 -1.24 -2.91 20.88
N THR A 66 -1.21 -1.59 20.60
CA THR A 66 -0.97 -1.07 19.25
C THR A 66 0.51 -1.10 18.89
N GLY A 67 0.81 -1.28 17.61
CA GLY A 67 2.17 -1.42 17.09
C GLY A 67 2.74 -2.84 17.12
N PHE A 68 1.94 -3.84 17.53
CA PHE A 68 2.40 -5.21 17.65
C PHE A 68 2.71 -5.85 16.29
N ALA A 69 1.89 -5.62 15.28
CA ALA A 69 2.14 -6.14 13.94
C ALA A 69 3.47 -5.61 13.37
N HIS A 70 3.74 -4.32 13.57
CA HIS A 70 5.00 -3.70 13.14
C HIS A 70 6.19 -4.15 14.01
N LEU A 71 6.03 -4.22 15.33
CA LEU A 71 7.06 -4.78 16.22
C LEU A 71 7.41 -6.23 15.80
N PHE A 72 6.40 -6.98 15.35
CA PHE A 72 6.61 -8.34 14.87
C PHE A 72 7.38 -8.38 13.57
N GLU A 73 7.15 -7.46 12.64
CA GLU A 73 7.98 -7.32 11.45
C GLU A 73 9.46 -7.26 11.82
N HIS A 74 9.82 -6.43 12.80
CA HIS A 74 11.19 -6.31 13.31
C HIS A 74 11.69 -7.60 13.98
N MET A 75 10.84 -8.23 14.79
CA MET A 75 11.21 -9.46 15.52
C MET A 75 11.59 -10.60 14.57
N MET A 76 10.98 -10.70 13.39
CA MET A 76 11.22 -11.76 12.42
C MET A 76 12.65 -11.77 11.84
N PHE A 77 13.44 -10.71 12.08
CA PHE A 77 14.85 -10.63 11.69
C PHE A 77 15.83 -10.88 12.86
N LYS A 78 15.33 -11.27 14.03
CA LYS A 78 16.15 -11.44 15.26
C LYS A 78 16.53 -12.89 15.57
N GLY A 79 16.45 -13.74 14.57
CA GLY A 79 16.87 -15.12 14.66
C GLY A 79 15.76 -16.11 14.93
N SER A 80 16.10 -17.35 14.82
CA SER A 80 15.23 -18.52 14.96
C SER A 80 16.05 -19.67 15.57
N GLU A 81 15.54 -20.89 15.56
CA GLU A 81 16.23 -22.06 16.15
C GLU A 81 17.62 -22.29 15.56
N ASN A 82 17.76 -22.13 14.23
CA ASN A 82 18.98 -22.45 13.50
C ASN A 82 19.70 -21.22 12.93
N VAL A 83 19.16 -20.03 13.15
CA VAL A 83 19.68 -18.76 12.61
C VAL A 83 19.84 -17.76 13.75
N GLY A 84 21.06 -17.30 13.98
CA GLY A 84 21.38 -16.36 15.06
C GLY A 84 20.82 -14.94 14.83
N PRO A 85 20.82 -14.09 15.88
CA PRO A 85 20.38 -12.70 15.77
C PRO A 85 21.19 -11.93 14.74
N GLY A 86 20.54 -11.37 13.70
CA GLY A 86 21.19 -10.63 12.62
C GLY A 86 21.88 -11.51 11.56
N GLU A 87 21.87 -12.82 11.72
CA GLU A 87 22.46 -13.75 10.75
C GLU A 87 21.63 -13.83 9.47
N HIS A 88 20.30 -13.77 9.55
CA HIS A 88 19.42 -13.76 8.39
C HIS A 88 19.81 -12.65 7.37
N PRO A 89 19.80 -11.36 7.72
CA PRO A 89 20.25 -10.31 6.79
C PRO A 89 21.71 -10.48 6.36
N TYR A 90 22.59 -10.96 7.23
CA TYR A 90 23.99 -11.22 6.87
C TYR A 90 24.11 -12.28 5.78
N LEU A 91 23.42 -13.42 5.93
CA LEU A 91 23.42 -14.49 4.92
C LEU A 91 22.82 -14.01 3.59
N MET A 92 21.76 -13.22 3.64
CA MET A 92 21.16 -12.63 2.45
C MET A 92 22.17 -11.76 1.68
N PHE A 93 22.79 -10.79 2.34
CA PHE A 93 23.72 -9.86 1.69
C PHE A 93 24.99 -10.55 1.21
N MET A 94 25.53 -11.49 1.97
CA MET A 94 26.74 -12.25 1.58
C MET A 94 26.51 -13.16 0.37
N ASN A 95 25.27 -13.54 0.08
CA ASN A 95 24.90 -14.33 -1.09
C ASN A 95 24.31 -13.49 -2.24
N GLY A 96 24.56 -12.18 -2.24
CA GLY A 96 24.15 -11.27 -3.32
C GLY A 96 22.67 -10.92 -3.33
N GLY A 97 21.99 -11.13 -2.21
CA GLY A 97 20.57 -10.85 -2.04
C GLY A 97 20.27 -9.48 -1.45
N SER A 98 19.02 -9.12 -1.50
CA SER A 98 18.43 -7.99 -0.79
C SER A 98 17.14 -8.46 -0.10
N MET A 99 16.78 -7.81 1.01
CA MET A 99 15.60 -8.17 1.78
C MET A 99 14.98 -6.94 2.45
N ASN A 100 13.69 -7.04 2.75
CA ASN A 100 12.99 -6.08 3.61
C ASN A 100 11.69 -6.69 4.16
N GLY A 101 11.04 -5.95 5.08
CA GLY A 101 9.70 -6.20 5.56
C GLY A 101 8.83 -4.95 5.42
N THR A 102 7.52 -5.12 5.41
CA THR A 102 6.56 -4.02 5.52
C THR A 102 5.29 -4.47 6.22
N THR A 103 4.77 -3.60 7.08
CA THR A 103 3.48 -3.81 7.75
C THR A 103 2.54 -2.66 7.41
N ASN A 104 1.28 -3.01 7.15
CA ASN A 104 0.20 -2.03 7.06
C ASN A 104 -1.00 -2.48 7.93
N LYS A 105 -2.15 -1.87 7.74
CA LYS A 105 -3.35 -2.23 8.51
C LYS A 105 -3.81 -3.67 8.24
N ASP A 106 -3.55 -4.21 7.04
CA ASP A 106 -4.15 -5.46 6.56
C ASP A 106 -3.21 -6.65 6.42
N ARG A 107 -1.89 -6.41 6.40
CA ARG A 107 -0.90 -7.46 6.19
C ARG A 107 0.46 -7.12 6.77
N THR A 108 1.28 -8.16 7.03
CA THR A 108 2.73 -8.08 7.23
C THR A 108 3.42 -8.94 6.19
N MET A 109 4.35 -8.36 5.45
CA MET A 109 4.98 -8.99 4.29
C MET A 109 6.49 -8.93 4.43
N TYR A 110 7.16 -10.05 4.14
CA TYR A 110 8.61 -10.14 4.02
C TYR A 110 8.95 -10.49 2.59
N PHE A 111 10.00 -9.89 2.05
CA PHE A 111 10.40 -10.12 0.68
C PHE A 111 11.91 -10.09 0.52
N GLU A 112 12.37 -10.95 -0.37
CA GLU A 112 13.77 -11.17 -0.65
C GLU A 112 13.99 -11.32 -2.15
N SER A 113 15.15 -10.88 -2.65
CA SER A 113 15.58 -11.13 -4.02
C SER A 113 17.01 -11.63 -4.00
N LEU A 114 17.27 -12.77 -4.67
CA LEU A 114 18.57 -13.44 -4.68
C LEU A 114 18.89 -13.99 -6.08
N PRO A 115 20.19 -14.33 -6.34
CA PRO A 115 20.57 -15.15 -7.47
C PRO A 115 19.82 -16.50 -7.46
N ALA A 116 19.47 -17.02 -8.64
CA ALA A 116 18.65 -18.23 -8.79
C ALA A 116 19.19 -19.48 -8.07
N ASN A 117 20.51 -19.60 -7.94
CA ASN A 117 21.17 -20.70 -7.25
C ASN A 117 21.04 -20.66 -5.71
N GLN A 118 20.46 -19.58 -5.14
CA GLN A 118 20.29 -19.40 -3.70
C GLN A 118 18.86 -19.70 -3.21
N LEU A 119 18.03 -20.35 -4.03
CA LEU A 119 16.65 -20.66 -3.66
C LEU A 119 16.55 -21.49 -2.37
N ASP A 120 17.41 -22.50 -2.18
CA ASP A 120 17.41 -23.33 -0.96
C ASP A 120 17.75 -22.50 0.29
N LEU A 121 18.65 -21.52 0.19
CA LEU A 121 18.97 -20.60 1.29
C LEU A 121 17.74 -19.78 1.69
N ALA A 122 17.08 -19.13 0.74
CA ALA A 122 15.87 -18.34 1.03
C ALA A 122 14.75 -19.19 1.64
N LEU A 123 14.50 -20.39 1.09
CA LEU A 123 13.49 -21.30 1.62
C LEU A 123 13.81 -21.77 3.03
N PHE A 124 15.10 -22.06 3.31
CA PHE A 124 15.54 -22.41 4.66
C PHE A 124 15.29 -21.28 5.66
N LEU A 125 15.74 -20.06 5.34
CA LEU A 125 15.61 -18.90 6.24
C LEU A 125 14.14 -18.57 6.54
N GLU A 126 13.30 -18.56 5.51
CA GLU A 126 11.87 -18.29 5.66
C GLU A 126 11.13 -19.39 6.44
N ALA A 127 11.44 -20.66 6.17
CA ALA A 127 10.83 -21.78 6.88
C ALA A 127 11.26 -21.84 8.34
N ASP A 128 12.53 -21.54 8.64
CA ASP A 128 13.06 -21.59 10.00
C ASP A 128 12.43 -20.51 10.88
N ARG A 129 12.33 -19.27 10.40
CA ARG A 129 11.67 -18.20 11.16
C ARG A 129 10.15 -18.38 11.29
N MET A 130 9.49 -19.01 10.29
CA MET A 130 8.06 -19.34 10.40
C MET A 130 7.81 -20.40 11.46
N ARG A 131 8.72 -21.39 11.59
CA ARG A 131 8.60 -22.50 12.53
C ARG A 131 8.97 -22.13 13.96
N SER A 132 10.07 -21.39 14.14
CA SER A 132 10.79 -21.35 15.42
C SER A 132 11.44 -20.00 15.73
N LEU A 133 10.69 -18.90 15.56
CA LEU A 133 11.18 -17.54 15.83
C LEU A 133 11.74 -17.41 17.27
N ALA A 134 12.90 -16.80 17.42
CA ALA A 134 13.57 -16.55 18.70
C ALA A 134 12.92 -15.41 19.48
N ILE A 135 11.78 -15.69 20.13
CA ILE A 135 11.07 -14.72 20.97
C ILE A 135 11.68 -14.76 22.37
N THR A 136 12.67 -13.88 22.60
CA THR A 136 13.33 -13.73 23.89
C THR A 136 13.13 -12.31 24.45
N LYS A 137 13.29 -12.16 25.78
CA LYS A 137 13.24 -10.82 26.38
C LYS A 137 14.28 -9.87 25.77
N ALA A 138 15.48 -10.35 25.50
CA ALA A 138 16.55 -9.55 24.92
C ALA A 138 16.21 -9.05 23.50
N ASN A 139 15.66 -9.93 22.64
CA ASN A 139 15.20 -9.56 21.29
C ASN A 139 14.03 -8.59 21.36
N LEU A 140 13.06 -8.82 22.22
CA LEU A 140 11.91 -7.93 22.43
C LEU A 140 12.34 -6.54 22.88
N ASP A 141 13.19 -6.44 23.90
CA ASP A 141 13.67 -5.15 24.44
C ASP A 141 14.47 -4.38 23.37
N ASN A 142 15.29 -5.08 22.59
CA ASN A 142 16.05 -4.50 21.49
C ASN A 142 15.12 -3.96 20.41
N GLN A 143 14.13 -4.74 19.94
CA GLN A 143 13.24 -4.31 18.87
C GLN A 143 12.21 -3.28 19.33
N ARG A 144 11.73 -3.36 20.56
CA ARG A 144 10.93 -2.29 21.16
C ARG A 144 11.67 -0.94 21.11
N SER A 145 12.96 -0.92 21.45
CA SER A 145 13.76 0.29 21.39
C SER A 145 13.94 0.81 19.97
N ALA A 146 14.14 -0.09 19.00
CA ALA A 146 14.25 0.26 17.57
C ALA A 146 12.94 0.85 17.03
N VAL A 147 11.79 0.22 17.28
CA VAL A 147 10.48 0.71 16.83
C VAL A 147 10.12 2.04 17.50
N LYS A 148 10.45 2.22 18.78
CA LYS A 148 10.26 3.51 19.47
C LYS A 148 11.12 4.61 18.87
N GLU A 149 12.34 4.30 18.47
CA GLU A 149 13.20 5.28 17.80
C GLU A 149 12.70 5.59 16.39
N GLU A 150 12.27 4.59 15.65
CA GLU A 150 11.62 4.78 14.35
C GLU A 150 10.37 5.67 14.46
N ARG A 151 9.52 5.44 15.48
CA ARG A 151 8.39 6.32 15.74
C ARG A 151 8.83 7.77 16.00
N ARG A 152 9.88 7.98 16.80
CA ARG A 152 10.42 9.33 17.02
C ARG A 152 10.89 9.96 15.72
N LEU A 153 11.64 9.22 14.91
CA LEU A 153 12.20 9.73 13.65
C LEU A 153 11.14 9.89 12.56
N GLY A 154 10.18 8.96 12.44
CA GLY A 154 9.21 8.91 11.36
C GLY A 154 7.89 9.65 11.66
N VAL A 155 7.55 9.83 12.93
CA VAL A 155 6.28 10.46 13.33
C VAL A 155 6.52 11.70 14.20
N ASP A 156 7.17 11.53 15.36
CA ASP A 156 7.21 12.61 16.37
C ASP A 156 8.13 13.76 15.94
N ASN A 157 9.23 13.48 15.22
CA ASN A 157 10.23 14.45 14.75
C ASN A 157 10.11 14.77 13.24
N GLN A 158 8.99 14.37 12.59
CA GLN A 158 8.75 14.71 11.19
C GLN A 158 7.66 15.78 11.08
N PRO A 159 7.83 16.78 10.18
CA PRO A 159 6.74 17.69 9.84
C PRO A 159 5.52 16.90 9.38
N TYR A 160 4.36 17.21 9.94
CA TYR A 160 3.08 16.56 9.64
C TYR A 160 2.99 15.07 10.03
N GLY A 161 3.96 14.52 10.76
CA GLY A 161 3.99 13.09 11.12
C GLY A 161 2.76 12.64 11.89
N ARG A 162 2.25 13.49 12.81
CA ARG A 162 1.04 13.19 13.61
C ARG A 162 -0.27 13.41 12.85
N THR A 163 -0.24 14.06 11.69
CA THR A 163 -1.47 14.37 10.94
C THR A 163 -2.23 13.11 10.56
N PHE A 164 -1.53 12.06 10.13
CA PHE A 164 -2.17 10.80 9.73
C PHE A 164 -2.79 10.06 10.91
N GLU A 165 -2.16 10.08 12.09
CA GLU A 165 -2.72 9.46 13.30
C GLU A 165 -4.03 10.15 13.71
N VAL A 166 -4.04 11.48 13.69
CA VAL A 166 -5.25 12.26 14.01
C VAL A 166 -6.32 12.07 12.94
N LEU A 167 -5.94 11.98 11.66
CA LEU A 167 -6.86 11.74 10.57
C LEU A 167 -7.55 10.37 10.71
N ASP A 168 -6.79 9.31 10.97
CA ASP A 168 -7.32 7.97 11.18
C ASP A 168 -8.22 7.91 12.43
N ASP A 169 -7.78 8.50 13.54
CA ASP A 169 -8.56 8.53 14.79
C ASP A 169 -9.91 9.26 14.63
N LEU A 170 -9.96 10.30 13.82
CA LEU A 170 -11.20 11.02 13.53
C LEU A 170 -12.05 10.33 12.45
N ALA A 171 -11.42 9.78 11.42
CA ALA A 171 -12.14 9.18 10.30
C ALA A 171 -12.82 7.88 10.67
N TYR A 172 -12.21 7.06 11.50
CA TYR A 172 -12.73 5.74 11.86
C TYR A 172 -13.32 5.71 13.28
N GLU A 173 -14.43 5.01 13.45
CA GLU A 173 -14.99 4.66 14.77
C GLU A 173 -14.54 3.27 15.20
N ASN A 174 -14.46 2.33 14.25
CA ASN A 174 -13.99 0.98 14.51
C ASN A 174 -12.48 0.98 14.77
N PHE A 175 -12.09 0.36 15.88
CA PHE A 175 -10.70 0.31 16.33
C PHE A 175 -9.74 -0.31 15.29
N ALA A 176 -10.19 -1.27 14.50
CA ALA A 176 -9.36 -1.97 13.51
C ALA A 176 -8.59 -1.02 12.56
N TYR A 177 -9.21 0.09 12.15
CA TYR A 177 -8.60 1.06 11.23
C TYR A 177 -8.27 2.41 11.88
N LYS A 178 -8.65 2.60 13.15
CA LYS A 178 -8.58 3.88 13.85
C LYS A 178 -7.18 4.26 14.33
N HIS A 179 -6.29 3.30 14.55
CA HIS A 179 -4.97 3.53 15.13
C HIS A 179 -3.81 3.39 14.14
N SER A 180 -2.68 3.96 14.52
CA SER A 180 -1.45 3.93 13.73
C SER A 180 -0.79 2.56 13.76
N THR A 181 -0.27 2.12 12.61
CA THR A 181 0.47 0.85 12.49
C THR A 181 1.74 0.80 13.33
N ILE A 182 2.42 1.94 13.53
CA ILE A 182 3.63 1.98 14.37
C ILE A 182 3.30 1.89 15.87
N GLY A 183 2.05 2.11 16.26
CA GLY A 183 1.58 2.03 17.64
C GLY A 183 1.96 3.22 18.52
N SER A 184 1.48 3.19 19.77
CA SER A 184 1.82 4.20 20.77
C SER A 184 3.06 3.80 21.57
N MET A 185 3.81 4.81 22.09
CA MET A 185 4.94 4.55 22.99
C MET A 185 4.54 3.72 24.22
N ALA A 186 3.35 4.02 24.79
CA ALA A 186 2.84 3.32 25.97
C ALA A 186 2.51 1.86 25.69
N ASP A 187 1.89 1.57 24.54
CA ASP A 187 1.53 0.20 24.15
C ASP A 187 2.76 -0.63 23.84
N LEU A 188 3.77 -0.02 23.19
CA LEU A 188 5.06 -0.67 22.92
C LEU A 188 5.79 -0.99 24.24
N ASP A 189 5.77 -0.08 25.23
CA ASP A 189 6.36 -0.34 26.55
C ASP A 189 5.63 -1.43 27.32
N ALA A 190 4.31 -1.56 27.13
CA ALA A 190 3.50 -2.58 27.76
C ALA A 190 3.63 -3.98 27.12
N ALA A 191 4.33 -4.11 25.98
CA ALA A 191 4.51 -5.40 25.31
C ALA A 191 5.32 -6.39 26.16
N SER A 192 4.79 -7.57 26.42
CA SER A 192 5.47 -8.66 27.12
C SER A 192 5.90 -9.79 26.17
N VAL A 193 6.81 -10.65 26.63
CA VAL A 193 7.23 -11.85 25.87
C VAL A 193 6.03 -12.78 25.64
N GLU A 194 5.13 -12.87 26.60
CA GLU A 194 3.92 -13.69 26.53
C GLU A 194 2.95 -13.15 25.48
N ASP A 195 2.73 -11.82 25.42
CA ASP A 195 1.89 -11.18 24.40
C ASP A 195 2.46 -11.43 22.98
N VAL A 196 3.78 -11.25 22.82
CA VAL A 196 4.46 -11.45 21.53
C VAL A 196 4.42 -12.93 21.14
N THR A 197 4.62 -13.85 22.07
CA THR A 197 4.52 -15.30 21.80
C THR A 197 3.10 -15.70 21.39
N ALA A 198 2.08 -15.16 22.06
CA ALA A 198 0.69 -15.41 21.71
C ALA A 198 0.35 -14.88 20.32
N PHE A 199 0.85 -13.69 19.97
CA PHE A 199 0.67 -13.07 18.65
C PHE A 199 1.31 -13.93 17.53
N PHE A 200 2.55 -14.41 17.75
CA PHE A 200 3.20 -15.34 16.83
C PHE A 200 2.38 -16.59 16.57
N LYS A 201 1.99 -17.27 17.64
CA LYS A 201 1.20 -18.51 17.55
C LYS A 201 -0.14 -18.33 16.86
N THR A 202 -0.75 -17.14 16.98
CA THR A 202 -2.04 -16.86 16.37
C THR A 202 -1.94 -16.56 14.89
N TYR A 203 -0.94 -15.79 14.47
CA TYR A 203 -0.95 -15.18 13.15
C TYR A 203 0.14 -15.69 12.21
N TYR A 204 1.31 -16.14 12.73
CA TYR A 204 2.46 -16.52 11.90
C TYR A 204 2.49 -18.04 11.67
N ALA A 205 1.49 -18.50 10.94
CA ALA A 205 1.30 -19.92 10.62
C ALA A 205 1.17 -20.15 9.12
N PRO A 206 1.52 -21.34 8.60
CA PRO A 206 1.42 -21.64 7.17
C PRO A 206 0.05 -21.36 6.57
N ASN A 207 -1.02 -21.76 7.26
CA ASN A 207 -2.39 -21.58 6.80
C ASN A 207 -2.93 -20.15 6.93
N ASN A 208 -2.12 -19.21 7.41
CA ASN A 208 -2.40 -17.77 7.44
C ASN A 208 -1.42 -16.97 6.55
N ALA A 209 -0.70 -17.66 5.65
CA ALA A 209 0.32 -17.06 4.80
C ALA A 209 0.15 -17.44 3.33
N VAL A 210 0.63 -16.55 2.45
CA VAL A 210 0.80 -16.80 1.02
C VAL A 210 2.27 -16.59 0.69
N ILE A 211 2.88 -17.57 0.03
CA ILE A 211 4.23 -17.43 -0.55
C ILE A 211 4.08 -17.24 -2.06
N ALA A 212 4.74 -16.22 -2.61
CA ALA A 212 4.90 -16.05 -4.04
C ALA A 212 6.39 -16.06 -4.42
N ILE A 213 6.77 -16.89 -5.38
CA ILE A 213 8.15 -17.00 -5.90
C ILE A 213 8.09 -16.68 -7.39
N VAL A 214 8.86 -15.68 -7.81
CA VAL A 214 8.89 -15.22 -9.20
C VAL A 214 10.34 -15.04 -9.65
N GLY A 215 10.71 -15.58 -10.80
CA GLY A 215 12.04 -15.39 -11.36
C GLY A 215 12.58 -16.61 -12.08
N ASP A 216 13.90 -16.71 -12.15
CA ASP A 216 14.60 -17.80 -12.83
C ASP A 216 14.58 -19.09 -11.98
N VAL A 217 13.41 -19.68 -11.95
CA VAL A 217 13.10 -20.92 -11.24
C VAL A 217 12.26 -21.85 -12.11
N ASP A 218 12.37 -23.16 -11.91
CA ASP A 218 11.44 -24.15 -12.47
C ASP A 218 10.31 -24.39 -11.48
N ALA A 219 9.07 -24.24 -11.90
CA ALA A 219 7.92 -24.29 -11.01
C ALA A 219 7.75 -25.63 -10.31
N LYS A 220 7.99 -26.74 -11.02
CA LYS A 220 7.81 -28.09 -10.45
C LYS A 220 8.82 -28.36 -9.35
N SER A 221 10.11 -28.14 -9.62
CA SER A 221 11.17 -28.34 -8.63
C SER A 221 11.07 -27.35 -7.47
N THR A 222 10.64 -26.12 -7.72
CA THR A 222 10.39 -25.12 -6.68
C THR A 222 9.28 -25.56 -5.73
N ILE A 223 8.16 -26.09 -6.24
CA ILE A 223 7.06 -26.61 -5.42
C ILE A 223 7.55 -27.80 -4.56
N GLU A 224 8.35 -28.69 -5.12
CA GLU A 224 8.94 -29.81 -4.37
C GLU A 224 9.86 -29.34 -3.24
N LYS A 225 10.72 -28.34 -3.51
CA LYS A 225 11.57 -27.72 -2.49
C LYS A 225 10.74 -27.01 -1.40
N VAL A 226 9.73 -26.21 -1.77
CA VAL A 226 8.85 -25.55 -0.79
C VAL A 226 8.14 -26.59 0.10
N ARG A 227 7.65 -27.68 -0.46
CA ARG A 227 7.10 -28.79 0.34
C ARG A 227 8.10 -29.35 1.34
N LYS A 228 9.34 -29.58 0.90
CA LYS A 228 10.41 -30.11 1.77
C LYS A 228 10.66 -29.20 2.98
N TYR A 229 10.69 -27.87 2.78
CA TYR A 229 11.00 -26.92 3.86
C TYR A 229 9.79 -26.58 4.72
N PHE A 230 8.59 -26.47 4.15
CA PHE A 230 7.44 -25.87 4.82
C PHE A 230 6.34 -26.88 5.22
N GLU A 231 6.18 -28.01 4.52
CA GLU A 231 5.00 -28.87 4.73
C GLU A 231 4.93 -29.52 6.12
N ALA A 232 6.08 -29.67 6.79
CA ALA A 232 6.18 -30.18 8.16
C ALA A 232 5.85 -29.12 9.24
N ILE A 233 5.80 -27.83 8.88
CA ILE A 233 5.41 -26.78 9.83
C ILE A 233 3.90 -26.93 10.12
N PRO A 234 3.48 -27.07 11.40
CA PRO A 234 2.08 -27.32 11.71
C PRO A 234 1.20 -26.10 11.40
N SER A 235 0.02 -26.36 10.88
CA SER A 235 -1.05 -25.34 10.82
C SER A 235 -1.52 -24.97 12.22
N GLN A 236 -2.09 -23.77 12.35
CA GLN A 236 -2.71 -23.30 13.59
C GLN A 236 -4.23 -23.09 13.38
N PRO A 237 -5.03 -23.03 14.45
CA PRO A 237 -6.41 -22.56 14.33
C PRO A 237 -6.49 -21.24 13.56
N ALA A 238 -7.53 -21.06 12.76
CA ALA A 238 -7.72 -19.80 12.04
C ALA A 238 -7.74 -18.63 13.05
N PRO A 239 -7.06 -17.50 12.76
CA PRO A 239 -7.12 -16.32 13.59
C PRO A 239 -8.56 -15.84 13.79
N PRO A 240 -8.87 -15.17 14.92
CA PRO A 240 -10.19 -14.58 15.12
C PRO A 240 -10.57 -13.64 13.98
N ALA A 241 -11.83 -13.69 13.54
CA ALA A 241 -12.31 -12.75 12.54
C ALA A 241 -12.32 -11.33 13.13
N VAL A 242 -11.76 -10.38 12.36
CA VAL A 242 -11.78 -8.95 12.74
C VAL A 242 -13.07 -8.33 12.24
N ASP A 243 -13.82 -7.69 13.13
CA ASP A 243 -14.92 -6.82 12.74
C ASP A 243 -14.35 -5.54 12.11
N MET A 244 -14.59 -5.37 10.82
CA MET A 244 -14.17 -4.19 10.05
C MET A 244 -15.37 -3.31 9.68
N THR A 245 -16.53 -3.51 10.30
CA THR A 245 -17.71 -2.67 10.01
C THR A 245 -17.44 -1.23 10.45
N GLU A 246 -17.78 -0.30 9.59
CA GLU A 246 -17.61 1.12 9.86
C GLU A 246 -18.95 1.82 9.68
N PRO A 247 -19.47 2.53 10.70
CA PRO A 247 -20.74 3.22 10.59
C PRO A 247 -20.65 4.37 9.57
N GLN A 248 -21.79 4.67 8.96
CA GLN A 248 -21.89 5.81 8.07
C GLN A 248 -21.73 7.10 8.90
N GLN A 249 -20.80 7.94 8.48
CA GLN A 249 -20.58 9.23 9.11
C GLN A 249 -21.74 10.20 8.77
N ALA A 250 -22.33 10.79 9.79
CA ALA A 250 -23.50 11.66 9.66
C ALA A 250 -23.14 13.13 9.43
N GLU A 251 -21.96 13.56 9.88
CA GLU A 251 -21.50 14.95 9.80
C GLU A 251 -20.00 15.02 9.54
N GLU A 252 -19.54 16.15 9.00
CA GLU A 252 -18.12 16.42 8.79
C GLU A 252 -17.38 16.47 10.13
N ARG A 253 -16.21 15.82 10.21
CA ARG A 253 -15.34 15.86 11.38
C ARG A 253 -14.11 16.70 11.09
N ARG A 254 -13.68 17.52 12.05
CA ARG A 254 -12.56 18.44 11.86
C ARG A 254 -11.61 18.47 13.05
N ALA A 255 -10.32 18.65 12.75
CA ALA A 255 -9.30 19.00 13.72
C ALA A 255 -8.30 20.01 13.14
N THR A 256 -7.71 20.79 14.02
CA THR A 256 -6.56 21.64 13.71
C THR A 256 -5.41 21.26 14.62
N LEU A 257 -4.24 21.06 14.01
CA LEU A 257 -2.98 20.75 14.70
C LEU A 257 -2.02 21.92 14.53
N GLU A 258 -1.29 22.24 15.58
CA GLU A 258 -0.08 23.07 15.51
C GLU A 258 1.13 22.15 15.48
N ASP A 259 1.98 22.32 14.48
CA ASP A 259 3.20 21.55 14.32
C ASP A 259 4.41 22.50 14.32
N PRO A 260 5.31 22.38 15.31
CA PRO A 260 6.50 23.24 15.40
C PRO A 260 7.53 22.96 14.29
N LEU A 261 7.43 21.84 13.62
CA LEU A 261 8.33 21.43 12.52
C LEU A 261 7.77 21.80 11.15
N ALA A 262 6.46 22.03 11.03
CA ALA A 262 5.83 22.44 9.80
C ALA A 262 6.27 23.84 9.38
N ARG A 263 6.47 24.05 8.09
CA ARG A 263 6.77 25.36 7.49
C ARG A 263 5.62 25.95 6.71
N LEU A 264 4.73 25.11 6.21
CA LEU A 264 3.55 25.48 5.45
C LEU A 264 2.31 24.83 6.10
N THR A 265 1.15 25.42 5.94
CA THR A 265 -0.09 24.77 6.34
C THR A 265 -0.42 23.65 5.36
N ARG A 266 -0.80 22.51 5.88
CA ARG A 266 -1.26 21.34 5.14
C ARG A 266 -2.74 21.10 5.49
N VAL A 267 -3.53 20.81 4.47
CA VAL A 267 -4.94 20.42 4.62
C VAL A 267 -5.10 19.00 4.09
N ASP A 268 -5.55 18.10 4.95
CA ASP A 268 -5.87 16.72 4.64
C ASP A 268 -7.38 16.51 4.73
N MET A 269 -7.99 16.10 3.64
CA MET A 269 -9.42 15.78 3.54
C MET A 269 -9.55 14.29 3.21
N ALA A 270 -10.21 13.54 4.06
CA ALA A 270 -10.44 12.11 3.87
C ALA A 270 -11.94 11.83 3.72
N TYR A 271 -12.30 11.04 2.72
CA TYR A 271 -13.67 10.60 2.45
C TYR A 271 -13.73 9.09 2.58
N LYS A 272 -14.71 8.55 3.32
CA LYS A 272 -14.90 7.10 3.45
C LYS A 272 -15.27 6.48 2.12
N VAL A 273 -14.54 5.44 1.73
CA VAL A 273 -14.77 4.64 0.53
C VAL A 273 -14.88 3.16 0.89
N PRO A 274 -15.46 2.32 0.02
CA PRO A 274 -15.58 0.89 0.28
C PRO A 274 -14.21 0.21 0.24
N PRO A 275 -14.14 -1.06 0.69
CA PRO A 275 -12.96 -1.90 0.51
C PRO A 275 -12.53 -1.97 -0.95
N SER A 276 -11.23 -2.18 -1.19
CA SER A 276 -10.67 -2.28 -2.55
C SER A 276 -11.15 -3.51 -3.34
N SER A 277 -11.84 -4.44 -2.68
CA SER A 277 -12.59 -5.52 -3.37
C SER A 277 -13.90 -5.06 -4.01
N SER A 278 -14.32 -3.82 -3.77
CA SER A 278 -15.54 -3.23 -4.35
C SER A 278 -15.40 -3.04 -5.86
N PRO A 279 -16.50 -3.22 -6.63
CA PRO A 279 -16.53 -2.85 -8.05
C PRO A 279 -16.24 -1.36 -8.32
N ASP A 280 -16.31 -0.51 -7.31
CA ASP A 280 -16.08 0.93 -7.41
C ASP A 280 -14.59 1.32 -7.36
N ASP A 281 -13.69 0.40 -6.98
CA ASP A 281 -12.27 0.70 -6.76
C ASP A 281 -11.55 1.17 -8.04
N ASP A 282 -11.82 0.55 -9.18
CA ASP A 282 -11.24 0.98 -10.47
C ASP A 282 -11.72 2.39 -10.86
N ALA A 283 -12.98 2.72 -10.60
CA ALA A 283 -13.51 4.07 -10.85
C ALA A 283 -12.93 5.11 -9.90
N LEU A 284 -12.67 4.76 -8.64
CA LEU A 284 -11.97 5.62 -7.67
C LEU A 284 -10.51 5.87 -8.11
N THR A 285 -9.83 4.86 -8.64
CA THR A 285 -8.46 4.98 -9.20
C THR A 285 -8.41 5.94 -10.40
N VAL A 286 -9.36 5.81 -11.33
CA VAL A 286 -9.47 6.71 -12.50
C VAL A 286 -9.82 8.14 -12.02
N MET A 287 -10.74 8.28 -11.08
CA MET A 287 -11.10 9.56 -10.46
C MET A 287 -9.88 10.27 -9.86
N ALA A 288 -9.06 9.55 -9.09
CA ALA A 288 -7.84 10.09 -8.50
C ALA A 288 -6.88 10.64 -9.57
N THR A 289 -6.74 9.91 -10.69
CA THR A 289 -5.88 10.33 -11.81
C THR A 289 -6.43 11.57 -12.51
N ILE A 290 -7.73 11.70 -12.71
CA ILE A 290 -8.34 12.89 -13.30
C ILE A 290 -8.12 14.11 -12.39
N LEU A 291 -8.32 13.94 -11.09
CA LEU A 291 -8.15 15.04 -10.12
C LEU A 291 -6.69 15.46 -9.96
N SER A 292 -5.75 14.51 -9.81
CA SER A 292 -4.38 14.83 -9.40
C SER A 292 -3.28 14.17 -10.25
N GLY A 293 -3.60 13.56 -11.37
CA GLY A 293 -2.64 12.87 -12.24
C GLY A 293 -1.67 13.79 -12.97
N GLY A 294 -0.65 14.29 -12.27
CA GLY A 294 0.39 15.16 -12.80
C GLY A 294 -0.10 16.59 -13.11
N ARG A 295 0.66 17.32 -13.96
CA ARG A 295 0.40 18.73 -14.24
C ARG A 295 -0.89 19.02 -14.99
N SER A 296 -1.46 18.06 -15.69
CA SER A 296 -2.75 18.17 -16.37
C SER A 296 -3.92 17.60 -15.55
N GLY A 297 -3.71 17.29 -14.26
CA GLY A 297 -4.80 16.99 -13.33
C GLY A 297 -5.57 18.26 -12.96
N ARG A 298 -6.88 18.13 -12.72
CA ARG A 298 -7.77 19.28 -12.42
C ARG A 298 -7.28 20.12 -11.24
N PHE A 299 -6.79 19.48 -10.18
CA PHE A 299 -6.27 20.18 -9.01
C PHE A 299 -5.02 20.99 -9.31
N TYR A 300 -4.09 20.43 -10.09
CA TYR A 300 -2.90 21.17 -10.46
C TYR A 300 -3.26 22.40 -11.30
N GLU A 301 -4.07 22.24 -12.34
CA GLU A 301 -4.46 23.31 -13.22
C GLU A 301 -5.18 24.43 -12.48
N ALA A 302 -6.27 24.10 -11.77
CA ALA A 302 -7.12 25.10 -11.13
C ALA A 302 -6.53 25.68 -9.84
N ILE A 303 -5.86 24.87 -9.02
CA ILE A 303 -5.48 25.28 -7.65
C ILE A 303 -4.02 25.71 -7.59
N VAL A 304 -3.12 24.96 -8.25
CA VAL A 304 -1.68 25.25 -8.21
C VAL A 304 -1.31 26.31 -9.24
N ARG A 305 -1.70 26.10 -10.51
CA ARG A 305 -1.29 27.00 -11.62
C ARG A 305 -2.11 28.28 -11.68
N GLU A 306 -3.44 28.19 -11.71
CA GLU A 306 -4.31 29.35 -11.95
C GLU A 306 -4.50 30.18 -10.67
N LYS A 307 -5.01 29.55 -9.60
CA LYS A 307 -5.34 30.26 -8.34
C LYS A 307 -4.14 30.45 -7.41
N GLN A 308 -3.07 29.69 -7.60
CA GLN A 308 -1.85 29.74 -6.79
C GLN A 308 -2.15 29.65 -5.27
N LEU A 309 -3.10 28.77 -4.88
CA LEU A 309 -3.48 28.56 -3.49
C LEU A 309 -2.60 27.49 -2.80
N ALA A 310 -2.05 26.57 -3.57
CA ALA A 310 -1.24 25.48 -3.06
C ALA A 310 0.04 25.30 -3.88
N THR A 311 1.09 24.73 -3.26
CA THR A 311 2.31 24.28 -3.93
C THR A 311 2.08 22.93 -4.59
N ASN A 312 1.22 22.12 -3.98
CA ASN A 312 0.82 20.81 -4.47
C ASN A 312 -0.57 20.44 -3.95
N VAL A 313 -1.34 19.72 -4.76
CA VAL A 313 -2.57 19.04 -4.32
C VAL A 313 -2.59 17.65 -4.94
N SER A 314 -2.76 16.63 -4.10
CA SER A 314 -2.84 15.23 -4.51
C SER A 314 -4.15 14.59 -4.06
N ALA A 315 -4.59 13.55 -4.76
CA ALA A 315 -5.75 12.77 -4.41
C ALA A 315 -5.52 11.28 -4.70
N GLY A 316 -6.08 10.41 -3.88
CA GLY A 316 -6.01 8.96 -4.07
C GLY A 316 -6.55 8.17 -2.90
N SER A 317 -6.72 6.86 -3.11
CA SER A 317 -7.05 5.89 -2.07
C SER A 317 -5.90 4.91 -1.91
N SER A 318 -5.72 4.42 -0.68
CA SER A 318 -4.83 3.29 -0.41
C SER A 318 -5.62 1.99 -0.52
N GLU A 319 -4.98 0.92 -0.95
CA GLU A 319 -5.59 -0.41 -0.94
C GLU A 319 -5.93 -0.83 0.50
N SER A 320 -7.14 -1.32 0.71
CA SER A 320 -7.66 -1.72 2.01
C SER A 320 -8.61 -2.90 1.89
N ARG A 321 -8.54 -3.86 2.82
CA ARG A 321 -9.49 -4.98 2.91
C ARG A 321 -10.79 -4.60 3.59
N GLY A 322 -10.76 -3.65 4.50
CA GLY A 322 -11.92 -3.03 5.10
C GLY A 322 -12.26 -1.68 4.46
N PRO A 323 -13.09 -0.88 5.11
CA PRO A 323 -13.41 0.48 4.67
C PRO A 323 -12.15 1.32 4.49
N GLY A 324 -11.99 1.92 3.32
CA GLY A 324 -10.85 2.76 2.98
C GLY A 324 -11.13 4.25 3.11
N LEU A 325 -10.11 5.05 2.83
CA LEU A 325 -10.21 6.50 2.71
C LEU A 325 -9.73 6.94 1.33
N PHE A 326 -10.51 7.80 0.69
CA PHE A 326 -10.05 8.60 -0.44
C PHE A 326 -9.53 9.92 0.12
N ASN A 327 -8.23 10.13 0.03
CA ASN A 327 -7.55 11.28 0.60
C ASN A 327 -7.33 12.36 -0.46
N VAL A 328 -7.56 13.61 -0.09
CA VAL A 328 -7.12 14.80 -0.82
C VAL A 328 -6.22 15.60 0.09
N VAL A 329 -4.98 15.83 -0.32
CA VAL A 329 -3.96 16.50 0.47
C VAL A 329 -3.48 17.74 -0.26
N GLY A 330 -3.62 18.90 0.35
CA GLY A 330 -3.15 20.17 -0.17
C GLY A 330 -2.07 20.81 0.69
N MET A 331 -0.93 21.14 0.09
CA MET A 331 0.12 21.94 0.72
C MET A 331 -0.04 23.40 0.31
N MET A 332 -0.37 24.25 1.26
CA MET A 332 -0.74 25.64 1.03
C MET A 332 0.44 26.51 0.58
N GLN A 333 0.17 27.50 -0.29
CA GLN A 333 1.13 28.56 -0.57
C GLN A 333 1.22 29.52 0.64
N PRO A 334 2.38 30.12 0.91
CA PRO A 334 2.52 31.13 1.95
C PRO A 334 1.54 32.31 1.75
N GLY A 335 0.94 32.76 2.83
CA GLY A 335 0.02 33.91 2.82
C GLY A 335 -1.37 33.62 2.28
N LYS A 336 -1.70 32.38 1.96
CA LYS A 336 -3.05 31.95 1.55
C LYS A 336 -3.86 31.44 2.74
N SER A 337 -5.14 31.22 2.54
CA SER A 337 -6.09 30.74 3.55
C SER A 337 -6.40 29.25 3.32
N ALA A 338 -6.46 28.46 4.41
CA ALA A 338 -6.90 27.08 4.32
C ALA A 338 -8.35 26.96 3.83
N ALA A 339 -9.21 27.91 4.21
CA ALA A 339 -10.59 27.96 3.75
C ALA A 339 -10.69 28.18 2.23
N ASP A 340 -9.82 29.03 1.65
CA ASP A 340 -9.79 29.25 0.19
C ASP A 340 -9.31 28.00 -0.55
N LEU A 341 -8.32 27.28 0.02
CA LEU A 341 -7.83 26.02 -0.54
C LEU A 341 -8.93 24.94 -0.50
N GLU A 342 -9.60 24.77 0.64
CA GLU A 342 -10.73 23.84 0.78
C GLU A 342 -11.85 24.16 -0.21
N ALA A 343 -12.25 25.44 -0.31
CA ALA A 343 -13.28 25.88 -1.25
C ALA A 343 -12.90 25.62 -2.73
N ALA A 344 -11.60 25.76 -3.05
CA ALA A 344 -11.12 25.46 -4.39
C ALA A 344 -11.12 23.96 -4.69
N ILE A 345 -10.74 23.11 -3.73
CA ILE A 345 -10.84 21.65 -3.83
C ILE A 345 -12.31 21.24 -4.02
N ASP A 346 -13.21 21.75 -3.17
CA ASP A 346 -14.65 21.48 -3.25
C ASP A 346 -15.22 21.87 -4.62
N THR A 347 -14.79 23.02 -5.16
CA THR A 347 -15.22 23.49 -6.48
C THR A 347 -14.86 22.50 -7.58
N GLU A 348 -13.63 21.96 -7.59
CA GLU A 348 -13.20 21.00 -8.60
C GLU A 348 -13.88 19.62 -8.41
N ILE A 349 -14.14 19.21 -7.18
CA ILE A 349 -14.92 18.00 -6.88
C ILE A 349 -16.36 18.16 -7.41
N GLU A 350 -17.03 19.31 -7.18
CA GLU A 350 -18.38 19.56 -7.69
C GLU A 350 -18.42 19.64 -9.22
N LYS A 351 -17.42 20.24 -9.87
CA LYS A 351 -17.27 20.18 -11.33
C LYS A 351 -17.11 18.75 -11.85
N LEU A 352 -16.38 17.90 -11.13
CA LEU A 352 -16.24 16.50 -11.50
C LEU A 352 -17.58 15.74 -11.39
N LYS A 353 -18.39 16.02 -10.37
CA LYS A 353 -19.69 15.37 -10.14
C LYS A 353 -20.74 15.75 -11.19
N THR A 354 -20.74 17.01 -11.66
CA THR A 354 -21.86 17.59 -12.43
C THR A 354 -21.49 18.05 -13.83
N GLY A 355 -20.24 18.45 -14.03
CA GLY A 355 -19.76 18.97 -15.30
C GLY A 355 -19.26 17.85 -16.24
N PRO A 356 -18.92 18.19 -17.49
CA PRO A 356 -18.36 17.22 -18.43
C PRO A 356 -16.97 16.75 -17.98
N ILE A 357 -16.71 15.46 -18.21
CA ILE A 357 -15.37 14.88 -18.18
C ILE A 357 -14.97 14.67 -19.65
N ALA A 358 -13.88 15.32 -20.08
CA ALA A 358 -13.45 15.23 -21.45
C ALA A 358 -12.86 13.84 -21.77
N ASP A 359 -13.02 13.38 -22.99
CA ASP A 359 -12.54 12.07 -23.42
C ASP A 359 -11.03 11.89 -23.17
N TRP A 360 -10.24 12.95 -23.37
CA TRP A 360 -8.81 12.91 -23.11
C TRP A 360 -8.44 12.71 -21.62
N GLU A 361 -9.28 13.15 -20.68
CA GLU A 361 -9.06 12.95 -19.24
C GLU A 361 -9.22 11.47 -18.89
N ILE A 362 -10.26 10.83 -19.42
CA ILE A 362 -10.48 9.38 -19.27
C ILE A 362 -9.37 8.58 -19.93
N GLU A 363 -9.02 8.92 -21.18
CA GLU A 363 -7.99 8.21 -21.94
C GLU A 363 -6.61 8.33 -21.28
N LYS A 364 -6.27 9.53 -20.78
CA LYS A 364 -5.06 9.74 -19.99
C LYS A 364 -5.04 8.86 -18.74
N ALA A 365 -6.14 8.78 -18.01
CA ALA A 365 -6.22 7.98 -16.78
C ALA A 365 -6.06 6.47 -17.09
N ARG A 366 -6.73 5.98 -18.11
CA ARG A 366 -6.62 4.58 -18.59
C ARG A 366 -5.20 4.25 -19.03
N THR A 367 -4.60 5.11 -19.85
CA THR A 367 -3.23 4.94 -20.33
C THR A 367 -2.23 4.98 -19.18
N GLY A 368 -2.40 5.90 -18.23
CA GLY A 368 -1.58 6.00 -17.03
C GLY A 368 -1.65 4.74 -16.18
N ALA A 369 -2.85 4.23 -15.93
CA ALA A 369 -3.06 2.99 -15.18
C ALA A 369 -2.42 1.78 -15.88
N ARG A 370 -2.60 1.66 -17.19
CA ARG A 370 -1.98 0.60 -17.99
C ARG A 370 -0.45 0.67 -17.96
N SER A 371 0.11 1.85 -18.16
CA SER A 371 1.57 2.05 -18.10
C SER A 371 2.12 1.76 -16.69
N GLY A 372 1.44 2.22 -15.65
CA GLY A 372 1.81 1.93 -14.26
C GLY A 372 1.81 0.42 -14.00
N PHE A 373 0.78 -0.29 -14.46
CA PHE A 373 0.70 -1.74 -14.33
C PHE A 373 1.85 -2.45 -15.08
N VAL A 374 2.08 -2.13 -16.36
CA VAL A 374 3.17 -2.73 -17.15
C VAL A 374 4.52 -2.51 -16.48
N ASN A 375 4.76 -1.32 -15.95
CA ASN A 375 5.99 -1.02 -15.23
C ASN A 375 6.09 -1.82 -13.92
N SER A 376 4.99 -1.97 -13.17
CA SER A 376 4.99 -2.72 -11.90
C SER A 376 5.29 -4.20 -12.10
N VAL A 377 4.76 -4.82 -13.16
CA VAL A 377 5.00 -6.24 -13.44
C VAL A 377 6.33 -6.51 -14.17
N GLY A 378 7.11 -5.49 -14.48
CA GLY A 378 8.45 -5.60 -15.07
C GLY A 378 9.51 -6.17 -14.12
N SER A 379 9.26 -6.16 -12.81
CA SER A 379 10.17 -6.67 -11.77
C SER A 379 9.63 -7.97 -11.18
N SER A 380 10.50 -8.97 -10.99
CA SER A 380 10.14 -10.24 -10.32
C SER A 380 9.58 -9.98 -8.91
N LEU A 381 10.18 -9.06 -8.16
CA LEU A 381 9.71 -8.68 -6.83
C LEU A 381 8.29 -8.10 -6.86
N GLN A 382 8.02 -7.16 -7.76
CA GLN A 382 6.69 -6.55 -7.83
C GLN A 382 5.61 -7.54 -8.30
N ARG A 383 5.97 -8.47 -9.22
CA ARG A 383 5.06 -9.59 -9.58
C ARG A 383 4.75 -10.46 -8.38
N ALA A 384 5.77 -10.83 -7.58
CA ALA A 384 5.59 -11.65 -6.38
C ALA A 384 4.71 -10.94 -5.34
N ILE A 385 4.94 -9.64 -5.12
CA ILE A 385 4.10 -8.81 -4.23
C ILE A 385 2.64 -8.81 -4.71
N LEU A 386 2.38 -8.50 -5.99
CA LEU A 386 1.02 -8.43 -6.52
C LEU A 386 0.32 -9.80 -6.49
N LEU A 387 1.01 -10.87 -6.88
CA LEU A 387 0.44 -12.22 -6.85
C LEU A 387 0.06 -12.63 -5.42
N SER A 388 0.95 -12.42 -4.45
CA SER A 388 0.67 -12.75 -3.04
C SER A 388 -0.46 -11.90 -2.47
N GLN A 389 -0.52 -10.62 -2.83
CA GLN A 389 -1.52 -9.68 -2.35
C GLN A 389 -2.90 -9.95 -2.96
N TYR A 390 -2.97 -10.20 -4.27
CA TYR A 390 -4.23 -10.55 -4.93
C TYR A 390 -4.76 -11.92 -4.46
N ALA A 391 -3.88 -12.88 -4.20
CA ALA A 391 -4.27 -14.15 -3.60
C ALA A 391 -4.82 -13.96 -2.19
N MET A 392 -4.16 -13.16 -1.35
CA MET A 392 -4.56 -12.98 0.05
C MET A 392 -5.80 -12.10 0.21
N PHE A 393 -5.90 -10.99 -0.54
CA PHE A 393 -6.97 -10.02 -0.33
C PHE A 393 -8.25 -10.36 -1.08
N TYR A 394 -8.12 -10.98 -2.27
CA TYR A 394 -9.25 -11.20 -3.18
C TYR A 394 -9.50 -12.68 -3.49
N ASP A 395 -8.60 -13.57 -3.04
CA ASP A 395 -8.57 -14.98 -3.48
C ASP A 395 -8.49 -15.13 -5.01
N LYS A 396 -7.89 -14.15 -5.70
CA LYS A 396 -7.86 -14.04 -7.15
C LYS A 396 -6.50 -13.55 -7.65
N PRO A 397 -5.44 -14.39 -7.65
CA PRO A 397 -4.13 -13.98 -8.15
C PRO A 397 -4.17 -13.58 -9.65
N ASP A 398 -5.11 -14.09 -10.45
CA ASP A 398 -5.28 -13.72 -11.87
C ASP A 398 -5.70 -12.25 -12.08
N LEU A 399 -6.01 -11.50 -11.03
CA LEU A 399 -6.16 -10.04 -11.12
C LEU A 399 -4.90 -9.36 -11.70
N ILE A 400 -3.73 -9.97 -11.54
CA ILE A 400 -2.50 -9.51 -12.17
C ILE A 400 -2.62 -9.45 -13.71
N ASN A 401 -3.48 -10.25 -14.31
CA ASN A 401 -3.72 -10.31 -15.75
C ASN A 401 -4.93 -9.50 -16.23
N THR A 402 -5.84 -9.13 -15.33
CA THR A 402 -7.16 -8.61 -15.72
C THR A 402 -7.42 -7.19 -15.21
N ARG A 403 -6.72 -6.73 -14.16
CA ARG A 403 -7.00 -5.42 -13.54
C ARG A 403 -6.76 -4.23 -14.47
N ALA A 404 -5.70 -4.26 -15.28
CA ALA A 404 -5.45 -3.19 -16.26
C ALA A 404 -6.57 -3.06 -17.29
N GLU A 405 -7.18 -4.20 -17.67
CA GLU A 405 -8.31 -4.22 -18.59
C GLU A 405 -9.61 -3.73 -17.93
N SER A 406 -9.83 -4.03 -16.65
CA SER A 406 -11.00 -3.53 -15.92
C SER A 406 -10.96 -2.01 -15.75
N ILE A 407 -9.80 -1.46 -15.40
CA ILE A 407 -9.58 -0.01 -15.34
C ILE A 407 -9.81 0.65 -16.72
N ALA A 408 -9.38 -0.01 -17.81
CA ALA A 408 -9.59 0.51 -19.16
C ALA A 408 -11.07 0.60 -19.57
N LYS A 409 -11.98 -0.09 -18.89
CA LYS A 409 -13.43 -0.05 -19.15
C LYS A 409 -14.16 1.04 -18.37
N VAL A 410 -13.52 1.68 -17.39
CA VAL A 410 -14.13 2.74 -16.57
C VAL A 410 -14.58 3.89 -17.46
N THR A 411 -15.81 4.35 -17.31
CA THR A 411 -16.41 5.44 -18.09
C THR A 411 -16.45 6.75 -17.28
N ALA A 412 -16.69 7.88 -17.97
CA ALA A 412 -16.95 9.16 -17.31
C ALA A 412 -18.16 9.08 -16.36
N ALA A 413 -19.20 8.32 -16.74
CA ALA A 413 -20.37 8.11 -15.90
C ALA A 413 -20.03 7.35 -14.60
N ASP A 414 -19.12 6.36 -14.66
CA ASP A 414 -18.65 5.65 -13.46
C ASP A 414 -17.91 6.58 -12.53
N VAL A 415 -17.00 7.41 -13.06
CA VAL A 415 -16.26 8.41 -12.27
C VAL A 415 -17.23 9.39 -11.60
N GLN A 416 -18.21 9.90 -12.33
CA GLN A 416 -19.22 10.81 -11.75
C GLN A 416 -20.08 10.12 -10.70
N ARG A 417 -20.43 8.87 -10.91
CA ARG A 417 -21.22 8.08 -9.96
C ARG A 417 -20.48 7.90 -8.65
N VAL A 418 -19.21 7.49 -8.67
CA VAL A 418 -18.41 7.32 -7.44
C VAL A 418 -18.12 8.67 -6.78
N ALA A 419 -17.86 9.73 -7.54
CA ALA A 419 -17.68 11.08 -7.00
C ALA A 419 -18.92 11.54 -6.24
N ARG A 420 -20.12 11.41 -6.82
CA ARG A 420 -21.39 11.76 -6.16
C ARG A 420 -21.67 10.94 -4.92
N ARG A 421 -21.30 9.63 -4.95
CA ARG A 421 -21.57 8.71 -3.85
C ARG A 421 -20.65 8.91 -2.66
N TYR A 422 -19.37 9.13 -2.91
CA TYR A 422 -18.36 9.08 -1.85
C TYR A 422 -17.78 10.46 -1.46
N LEU A 423 -17.61 11.39 -2.40
CA LEU A 423 -17.03 12.68 -2.07
C LEU A 423 -18.11 13.66 -1.53
N VAL A 424 -18.74 13.28 -0.42
CA VAL A 424 -19.80 14.07 0.22
C VAL A 424 -19.31 14.70 1.52
N LYS A 425 -19.72 15.94 1.81
CA LYS A 425 -19.25 16.69 2.99
C LYS A 425 -19.58 15.99 4.30
N THR A 426 -20.73 15.40 4.43
CA THR A 426 -21.12 14.65 5.64
C THR A 426 -20.23 13.45 5.92
N GLY A 427 -19.69 12.81 4.88
CA GLY A 427 -18.75 11.69 5.00
C GLY A 427 -17.28 12.08 5.06
N ARG A 428 -16.98 13.37 5.21
CA ARG A 428 -15.61 13.90 5.16
C ARG A 428 -15.02 14.12 6.55
N THR A 429 -13.72 13.83 6.68
CA THR A 429 -12.88 14.23 7.82
C THR A 429 -11.82 15.21 7.30
N VAL A 430 -11.61 16.31 8.00
CA VAL A 430 -10.62 17.34 7.64
C VAL A 430 -9.65 17.56 8.78
N VAL A 431 -8.36 17.46 8.51
CA VAL A 431 -7.30 17.82 9.45
C VAL A 431 -6.46 18.93 8.82
N THR A 432 -6.38 20.06 9.51
CA THR A 432 -5.51 21.18 9.11
C THR A 432 -4.31 21.21 10.04
N THR A 433 -3.11 21.00 9.50
CA THR A 433 -1.86 21.10 10.25
C THR A 433 -1.14 22.39 9.88
N ALA A 434 -1.04 23.29 10.83
CA ALA A 434 -0.43 24.61 10.64
C ALA A 434 0.93 24.72 11.35
N PRO A 435 1.87 25.52 10.83
CA PRO A 435 3.06 25.88 11.57
C PRO A 435 2.71 26.48 12.93
N LYS A 436 3.38 26.04 13.99
CA LYS A 436 3.24 26.70 15.28
C LYS A 436 3.74 28.15 15.16
N ALA A 437 2.90 29.10 15.56
CA ALA A 437 3.30 30.50 15.54
C ALA A 437 4.58 30.71 16.38
N ALA A 438 5.56 31.39 15.79
CA ALA A 438 6.73 31.81 16.56
C ALA A 438 6.26 32.68 17.75
N PRO A 439 6.82 32.48 18.97
CA PRO A 439 6.48 33.37 20.06
C PRO A 439 6.75 34.83 19.60
N ALA A 440 5.76 35.70 19.81
CA ALA A 440 5.91 37.10 19.50
C ALA A 440 7.22 37.58 20.13
N LYS A 441 8.16 38.06 19.31
CA LYS A 441 9.37 38.70 19.85
C LYS A 441 8.88 39.81 20.74
N GLY A 442 9.02 39.60 22.04
CA GLY A 442 8.68 40.61 23.03
C GLY A 442 9.29 41.91 22.62
N ALA A 443 8.46 42.97 22.53
CA ALA A 443 8.96 44.33 22.44
C ALA A 443 9.84 44.56 23.69
N MET A 444 11.15 44.63 23.45
CA MET A 444 12.07 45.22 24.42
C MET A 444 11.91 46.74 24.41
#